data_04068b20893b1fb4d49efd0bc4914ac0
#
_entry.id   04068b20893b1fb4d49efd0bc4914ac0
#
_cell.length_a   1.000
_cell.length_b   1.000
_cell.length_c   1.000
_cell.angle_alpha   90.00
_cell.angle_beta   90.00
_cell.angle_gamma   90.00
#
_symmetry.space_group_name_H-M   'P 1'
#
loop_
_entity.id
_entity.type
_entity.pdbx_description
1 polymer ?
#
loop_
_entity_poly.entity_id
_entity_poly.type
_entity_poly.pdbx_seq_one_letter_code
_entity_poly.pdbx_strand_id
1 'polypeptide(L)'
;MKLEGSYKLNLTKEEVWKALNDPNILKQCIPGCESFVMEGSNIFNATATNQIGPMNATFSGTVSLSNIKENESYTLSGEGHSSVGFANGTADIKLTEENGITILSYEVNVNVGGKIAQLGSRLINGVAKKMKLLPSDLNMENPHPHILNQQQWSEKYHKLNPECTYNHNH
;
A
#
# COMPACT_ATOMS: atom_id res chain seq x y z
N MET A 1 11.38 -6.48 11.98
CA MET A 1 9.97 -6.38 12.37
C MET A 1 9.11 -7.08 11.32
N LYS A 2 8.20 -7.91 11.75
CA LYS A 2 7.30 -8.67 10.86
C LYS A 2 5.85 -8.25 11.12
N LEU A 3 5.11 -7.98 10.05
CA LEU A 3 3.68 -7.69 10.07
C LEU A 3 2.98 -8.65 9.11
N GLU A 4 1.81 -9.13 9.50
CA GLU A 4 0.98 -9.95 8.62
C GLU A 4 -0.49 -9.67 8.87
N GLY A 5 -1.31 -9.90 7.87
CA GLY A 5 -2.75 -9.69 7.98
C GLY A 5 -3.48 -9.99 6.69
N SER A 6 -4.76 -9.69 6.71
CA SER A 6 -5.63 -9.85 5.54
C SER A 6 -6.73 -8.79 5.50
N TYR A 7 -7.21 -8.51 4.29
CA TYR A 7 -8.39 -7.69 4.02
C TYR A 7 -9.42 -8.52 3.27
N LYS A 8 -10.69 -8.33 3.61
CA LYS A 8 -11.82 -8.87 2.85
C LYS A 8 -12.44 -7.73 2.04
N LEU A 9 -12.49 -7.89 0.73
CA LEU A 9 -12.88 -6.86 -0.20
C LEU A 9 -14.04 -7.34 -1.06
N ASN A 10 -15.11 -6.55 -1.13
CA ASN A 10 -16.26 -6.82 -2.01
C ASN A 10 -15.98 -6.35 -3.44
N LEU A 11 -14.87 -6.84 -3.99
CA LEU A 11 -14.33 -6.51 -5.31
C LEU A 11 -13.82 -7.79 -5.96
N THR A 12 -13.72 -7.79 -7.29
CA THR A 12 -13.07 -8.88 -8.02
C THR A 12 -11.56 -8.83 -7.84
N LYS A 13 -10.88 -9.95 -8.07
CA LYS A 13 -9.39 -9.99 -8.03
C LYS A 13 -8.78 -9.01 -9.02
N GLU A 14 -9.35 -8.86 -10.20
CA GLU A 14 -8.91 -7.94 -11.23
C GLU A 14 -9.01 -6.49 -10.78
N GLU A 15 -10.10 -6.11 -10.12
CA GLU A 15 -10.31 -4.76 -9.58
C GLU A 15 -9.29 -4.44 -8.46
N VAL A 16 -9.08 -5.39 -7.56
CA VAL A 16 -8.09 -5.25 -6.49
C VAL A 16 -6.67 -5.15 -7.06
N TRP A 17 -6.35 -6.02 -8.01
CA TRP A 17 -5.04 -6.02 -8.68
C TRP A 17 -4.74 -4.68 -9.36
N LYS A 18 -5.72 -4.14 -10.07
CA LYS A 18 -5.61 -2.85 -10.73
C LYS A 18 -5.35 -1.72 -9.74
N ALA A 19 -6.04 -1.71 -8.61
CA ALA A 19 -5.83 -0.72 -7.55
C ALA A 19 -4.44 -0.83 -6.91
N LEU A 20 -3.96 -2.05 -6.67
CA LEU A 20 -2.64 -2.29 -6.09
C LEU A 20 -1.47 -1.88 -6.99
N ASN A 21 -1.71 -1.76 -8.29
CA ASN A 21 -0.70 -1.35 -9.27
C ASN A 21 -0.86 0.10 -9.73
N ASP A 22 -1.82 0.83 -9.18
CA ASP A 22 -2.07 2.23 -9.51
C ASP A 22 -1.28 3.17 -8.58
N PRO A 23 -0.35 3.98 -9.10
CA PRO A 23 0.46 4.91 -8.30
C PRO A 23 -0.38 5.90 -7.49
N ASN A 24 -1.52 6.35 -8.02
CA ASN A 24 -2.41 7.29 -7.32
C ASN A 24 -3.08 6.66 -6.11
N ILE A 25 -3.44 5.39 -6.21
CA ILE A 25 -4.00 4.61 -5.09
C ILE A 25 -2.90 4.33 -4.07
N LEU A 26 -1.73 3.86 -4.51
CA LEU A 26 -0.60 3.52 -3.65
C LEU A 26 -0.10 4.74 -2.86
N LYS A 27 -0.07 5.91 -3.49
CA LYS A 27 0.29 7.17 -2.82
C LYS A 27 -0.60 7.45 -1.60
N GLN A 28 -1.88 7.17 -1.68
CA GLN A 28 -2.83 7.40 -0.59
C GLN A 28 -2.67 6.40 0.56
N CYS A 29 -2.06 5.25 0.30
CA CYS A 29 -1.82 4.21 1.29
C CYS A 29 -0.58 4.47 2.16
N ILE A 30 0.29 5.38 1.73
CA ILE A 30 1.53 5.71 2.43
C ILE A 30 1.32 6.99 3.23
N PRO A 31 1.38 6.94 4.58
CA PRO A 31 1.22 8.14 5.41
C PRO A 31 2.28 9.19 5.09
N GLY A 32 1.85 10.44 4.94
CA GLY A 32 2.74 11.56 4.66
C GLY A 32 3.40 11.54 3.28
N CYS A 33 2.90 10.73 2.36
CA CYS A 33 3.46 10.63 1.01
C CYS A 33 3.28 11.94 0.24
N GLU A 34 4.39 12.53 -0.16
CA GLU A 34 4.43 13.78 -0.94
C GLU A 34 4.50 13.48 -2.43
N SER A 35 5.22 12.43 -2.82
CA SER A 35 5.34 11.99 -4.20
C SER A 35 5.44 10.47 -4.29
N PHE A 36 4.85 9.92 -5.34
CA PHE A 36 4.92 8.51 -5.69
C PHE A 36 4.83 8.39 -7.21
N VAL A 37 5.97 8.24 -7.87
CA VAL A 37 6.10 8.35 -9.32
C VAL A 37 6.71 7.08 -9.90
N MET A 38 6.08 6.52 -10.93
CA MET A 38 6.62 5.41 -11.69
C MET A 38 7.82 5.87 -12.51
N GLU A 39 8.97 5.23 -12.31
CA GLU A 39 10.22 5.54 -13.03
C GLU A 39 10.53 4.53 -14.14
N GLY A 40 9.85 3.45 -14.19
CA GLY A 40 10.06 2.38 -15.17
C GLY A 40 9.04 1.28 -14.96
N SER A 41 9.25 0.13 -15.60
CA SER A 41 8.38 -1.02 -15.36
C SER A 41 8.55 -1.51 -13.93
N ASN A 42 7.48 -1.40 -13.12
CA ASN A 42 7.42 -1.91 -11.75
C ASN A 42 8.40 -1.27 -10.75
N ILE A 43 8.90 -0.07 -11.04
CA ILE A 43 9.77 0.71 -10.15
C ILE A 43 9.14 2.08 -9.92
N PHE A 44 9.02 2.46 -8.64
CA PHE A 44 8.45 3.73 -8.21
C PHE A 44 9.45 4.48 -7.33
N ASN A 45 9.55 5.78 -7.52
CA ASN A 45 10.23 6.67 -6.60
C ASN A 45 9.21 7.29 -5.65
N ALA A 46 9.50 7.24 -4.36
CA ALA A 46 8.61 7.74 -3.32
C ALA A 46 9.33 8.69 -2.37
N THR A 47 8.60 9.70 -1.92
CA THR A 47 9.03 10.61 -0.85
C THR A 47 7.89 10.76 0.14
N ALA A 48 8.17 10.55 1.42
CA ALA A 48 7.19 10.65 2.50
C ALA A 48 7.80 11.31 3.73
N THR A 49 7.04 12.22 4.35
CA THR A 49 7.46 12.91 5.58
C THR A 49 6.55 12.47 6.72
N ASN A 50 7.16 11.98 7.80
CA ASN A 50 6.46 11.51 8.98
C ASN A 50 7.11 12.02 10.26
N GLN A 51 6.27 12.27 11.26
CA GLN A 51 6.72 12.51 12.62
C GLN A 51 6.81 11.17 13.35
N ILE A 52 8.02 10.83 13.80
CA ILE A 52 8.31 9.61 14.55
C ILE A 52 8.80 10.01 15.92
N GLY A 53 7.92 9.97 16.94
CA GLY A 53 8.22 10.51 18.24
C GLY A 53 8.54 12.00 18.16
N PRO A 54 9.67 12.47 18.74
CA PRO A 54 10.08 13.86 18.66
C PRO A 54 10.75 14.25 17.34
N MET A 55 11.01 13.29 16.45
CA MET A 55 11.72 13.50 15.18
C MET A 55 10.76 13.65 14.01
N ASN A 56 11.03 14.63 13.17
CA ASN A 56 10.37 14.78 11.88
C ASN A 56 11.34 14.32 10.80
N ALA A 57 10.95 13.35 9.99
CA ALA A 57 11.81 12.71 9.02
C ALA A 57 11.17 12.64 7.63
N THR A 58 11.93 13.06 6.63
CA THR A 58 11.59 12.88 5.22
C THR A 58 12.40 11.72 4.65
N PHE A 59 11.69 10.69 4.25
CA PHE A 59 12.28 9.51 3.60
C PHE A 59 12.12 9.64 2.09
N SER A 60 13.20 9.38 1.38
CA SER A 60 13.20 9.24 -0.08
C SER A 60 13.77 7.88 -0.44
N GLY A 61 13.13 7.21 -1.39
CA GLY A 61 13.56 5.88 -1.76
C GLY A 61 12.80 5.32 -2.96
N THR A 62 12.98 4.03 -3.14
CA THR A 62 12.39 3.27 -4.24
C THR A 62 11.53 2.14 -3.74
N VAL A 63 10.49 1.85 -4.50
CA VAL A 63 9.62 0.69 -4.34
C VAL A 63 9.62 -0.07 -5.65
N SER A 64 9.82 -1.38 -5.62
CA SER A 64 9.81 -2.23 -6.80
C SER A 64 8.90 -3.42 -6.63
N LEU A 65 8.27 -3.85 -7.72
CA LEU A 65 7.44 -5.05 -7.76
C LEU A 65 8.20 -6.18 -8.47
N SER A 66 8.16 -7.36 -7.91
CA SER A 66 8.79 -8.56 -8.45
C SER A 66 7.92 -9.80 -8.23
N ASN A 67 8.31 -10.94 -8.81
CA ASN A 67 7.58 -12.21 -8.69
C ASN A 67 6.10 -12.08 -9.05
N ILE A 68 5.79 -11.27 -10.07
CA ILE A 68 4.44 -10.91 -10.45
C ILE A 68 3.73 -12.09 -11.10
N LYS A 69 2.61 -12.50 -10.51
CA LYS A 69 1.61 -13.37 -11.12
C LYS A 69 0.32 -12.55 -11.24
N GLU A 70 -0.03 -12.16 -12.43
CA GLU A 70 -1.16 -11.28 -12.70
C GLU A 70 -2.44 -11.75 -12.02
N ASN A 71 -3.12 -10.85 -11.33
CA ASN A 71 -4.35 -11.09 -10.54
C ASN A 71 -4.19 -12.08 -9.37
N GLU A 72 -2.98 -12.53 -9.03
CA GLU A 72 -2.77 -13.50 -7.98
C GLU A 72 -1.83 -13.02 -6.87
N SER A 73 -0.60 -12.63 -7.22
CA SER A 73 0.41 -12.30 -6.22
C SER A 73 1.56 -11.49 -6.77
N TYR A 74 2.27 -10.80 -5.88
CA TYR A 74 3.56 -10.18 -6.16
C TYR A 74 4.33 -9.93 -4.86
N THR A 75 5.63 -9.64 -5.01
CA THR A 75 6.48 -9.16 -3.93
C THR A 75 6.81 -7.69 -4.15
N LEU A 76 6.54 -6.87 -3.15
CA LEU A 76 6.90 -5.47 -3.12
C LEU A 76 8.17 -5.34 -2.28
N SER A 77 9.20 -4.69 -2.83
CA SER A 77 10.45 -4.39 -2.12
C SER A 77 10.65 -2.90 -2.06
N GLY A 78 10.96 -2.39 -0.88
CA GLY A 78 11.13 -0.97 -0.67
C GLY A 78 12.36 -0.64 0.15
N GLU A 79 12.97 0.49 -0.15
CA GLU A 79 14.04 1.09 0.66
C GLU A 79 13.85 2.61 0.69
N GLY A 80 14.14 3.18 1.83
CA GLY A 80 14.06 4.63 2.01
C GLY A 80 15.15 5.12 2.96
N HIS A 81 15.67 6.30 2.68
CA HIS A 81 16.73 6.95 3.44
C HIS A 81 16.30 8.34 3.88
N SER A 82 16.72 8.73 5.06
CA SER A 82 16.52 10.06 5.62
C SER A 82 17.76 10.51 6.39
N SER A 83 17.75 11.76 6.87
CA SER A 83 18.82 12.28 7.74
C SER A 83 18.88 11.60 9.11
N VAL A 84 17.82 10.91 9.52
CA VAL A 84 17.71 10.26 10.84
C VAL A 84 17.80 8.74 10.78
N GLY A 85 17.98 8.17 9.60
CA GLY A 85 18.12 6.73 9.44
C GLY A 85 17.56 6.20 8.13
N PHE A 86 17.39 4.90 8.07
CA PHE A 86 16.87 4.21 6.90
C PHE A 86 15.85 3.13 7.28
N ALA A 87 15.05 2.76 6.31
CA ALA A 87 14.17 1.60 6.40
C ALA A 87 14.22 0.83 5.08
N ASN A 88 14.24 -0.48 5.14
CA ASN A 88 14.08 -1.34 3.97
C ASN A 88 13.23 -2.55 4.33
N GLY A 89 12.55 -3.09 3.34
CA GLY A 89 11.69 -4.23 3.59
C GLY A 89 11.09 -4.84 2.35
N THR A 90 10.37 -5.92 2.58
CA THR A 90 9.62 -6.65 1.57
C THR A 90 8.20 -6.90 2.05
N ALA A 91 7.26 -6.93 1.12
CA ALA A 91 5.89 -7.32 1.36
C ALA A 91 5.46 -8.33 0.31
N ASP A 92 5.07 -9.52 0.75
CA ASP A 92 4.46 -10.52 -0.10
C ASP A 92 2.95 -10.36 -0.06
N ILE A 93 2.32 -10.20 -1.22
CA ILE A 93 0.90 -9.93 -1.37
C ILE A 93 0.26 -11.02 -2.21
N LYS A 94 -0.83 -11.57 -1.71
CA LYS A 94 -1.57 -12.65 -2.36
C LYS A 94 -3.07 -12.35 -2.37
N LEU A 95 -3.69 -12.58 -3.52
CA LEU A 95 -5.14 -12.49 -3.70
C LEU A 95 -5.75 -13.86 -3.85
N THR A 96 -6.83 -14.12 -3.11
CA THR A 96 -7.68 -15.28 -3.27
C THR A 96 -9.14 -14.83 -3.34
N GLU A 97 -9.99 -15.63 -3.96
CA GLU A 97 -11.42 -15.33 -4.09
C GLU A 97 -12.26 -16.44 -3.49
N GLU A 98 -13.20 -16.07 -2.64
CA GLU A 98 -14.19 -16.96 -2.03
C GLU A 98 -15.57 -16.33 -2.09
N ASN A 99 -16.53 -17.01 -2.74
CA ASN A 99 -17.94 -16.58 -2.81
C ASN A 99 -18.13 -15.13 -3.32
N GLY A 100 -17.33 -14.70 -4.30
CA GLY A 100 -17.38 -13.35 -4.87
C GLY A 100 -16.68 -12.27 -4.03
N ILE A 101 -16.01 -12.67 -2.94
CA ILE A 101 -15.21 -11.78 -2.08
C ILE A 101 -13.75 -12.07 -2.33
N THR A 102 -12.97 -11.02 -2.56
CA THR A 102 -11.52 -11.12 -2.69
C THR A 102 -10.87 -10.96 -1.31
N ILE A 103 -9.99 -11.89 -0.97
CA ILE A 103 -9.16 -11.84 0.23
C ILE A 103 -7.75 -11.45 -0.18
N LEU A 104 -7.27 -10.31 0.31
CA LEU A 104 -5.91 -9.87 0.17
C LEU A 104 -5.15 -10.24 1.43
N SER A 105 -4.17 -11.11 1.30
CA SER A 105 -3.26 -11.51 2.40
C SER A 105 -1.90 -10.88 2.18
N TYR A 106 -1.26 -10.45 3.26
CA TYR A 106 0.07 -9.83 3.20
C TYR A 106 0.96 -10.28 4.33
N GLU A 107 2.24 -10.38 4.03
CA GLU A 107 3.32 -10.58 4.98
C GLU A 107 4.42 -9.57 4.70
N VAL A 108 4.77 -8.76 5.71
CA VAL A 108 5.74 -7.67 5.59
C VAL A 108 6.90 -7.90 6.54
N ASN A 109 8.12 -7.78 6.03
CA ASN A 109 9.34 -7.79 6.81
C ASN A 109 10.05 -6.45 6.62
N VAL A 110 10.35 -5.74 7.72
CA VAL A 110 10.97 -4.41 7.69
C VAL A 110 12.19 -4.39 8.60
N ASN A 111 13.29 -3.80 8.10
CA ASN A 111 14.47 -3.45 8.85
C ASN A 111 14.59 -1.93 8.94
N VAL A 112 14.89 -1.45 10.14
CA VAL A 112 15.08 -0.03 10.42
C VAL A 112 16.45 0.17 11.05
N GLY A 113 17.18 1.19 10.61
CA GLY A 113 18.51 1.50 11.14
C GLY A 113 18.72 3.01 11.33
N GLY A 114 19.87 3.36 11.93
CA GLY A 114 20.20 4.74 12.25
C GLY A 114 19.53 5.25 13.53
N LYS A 115 19.38 6.57 13.66
CA LYS A 115 18.81 7.20 14.86
C LYS A 115 17.37 6.78 15.14
N ILE A 116 16.57 6.55 14.10
CA ILE A 116 15.18 6.10 14.27
C ILE A 116 15.09 4.72 14.93
N ALA A 117 16.04 3.84 14.71
CA ALA A 117 16.08 2.54 15.38
C ALA A 117 16.23 2.65 16.90
N GLN A 118 16.83 3.73 17.39
CA GLN A 118 17.01 4.00 18.81
C GLN A 118 15.74 4.43 19.53
N LEU A 119 14.70 4.84 18.80
CA LEU A 119 13.40 5.24 19.37
C LEU A 119 12.61 4.06 19.94
N GLY A 120 13.02 2.84 19.63
CA GLY A 120 12.37 1.62 20.08
C GLY A 120 11.22 1.16 19.19
N SER A 121 10.96 -0.13 19.29
CA SER A 121 9.99 -0.84 18.42
C SER A 121 8.56 -0.31 18.55
N ARG A 122 8.17 0.21 19.71
CA ARG A 122 6.82 0.71 19.94
C ARG A 122 6.45 1.90 19.05
N LEU A 123 7.37 2.88 18.91
CA LEU A 123 7.15 4.05 18.07
C LEU A 123 7.20 3.68 16.58
N ILE A 124 8.11 2.80 16.20
CA ILE A 124 8.23 2.28 14.82
C ILE A 124 6.97 1.50 14.44
N ASN A 125 6.48 0.64 15.31
CA ASN A 125 5.24 -0.11 15.10
C ASN A 125 4.03 0.82 14.98
N GLY A 126 4.00 1.92 15.72
CA GLY A 126 2.94 2.93 15.62
C GLY A 126 2.87 3.56 14.23
N VAL A 127 3.99 3.84 13.60
CA VAL A 127 4.05 4.35 12.21
C VAL A 127 3.67 3.24 11.22
N ALA A 128 4.22 2.05 11.39
CA ALA A 128 3.95 0.92 10.50
C ALA A 128 2.46 0.54 10.47
N LYS A 129 1.76 0.61 11.58
CA LYS A 129 0.31 0.37 11.67
C LYS A 129 -0.54 1.40 10.90
N LYS A 130 -0.01 2.58 10.62
CA LYS A 130 -0.70 3.59 9.81
C LYS A 130 -0.56 3.33 8.31
N MET A 131 0.41 2.53 7.90
CA MET A 131 0.57 2.11 6.50
C MET A 131 -0.51 1.09 6.16
N LYS A 132 -1.10 1.27 4.99
CA LYS A 132 -2.18 0.40 4.49
C LYS A 132 -1.86 0.00 3.07
N LEU A 133 -2.33 -1.17 2.67
CA LEU A 133 -2.19 -1.62 1.29
C LEU A 133 -3.32 -1.09 0.40
N LEU A 134 -4.45 -0.76 1.01
CA LEU A 134 -5.62 -0.18 0.35
C LEU A 134 -6.27 0.87 1.25
N PRO A 135 -6.98 1.85 0.68
CA PRO A 135 -7.80 2.77 1.45
C PRO A 135 -8.76 2.02 2.38
N SER A 136 -8.89 2.48 3.63
CA SER A 136 -9.64 1.75 4.67
C SER A 136 -11.13 1.59 4.38
N ASP A 137 -11.70 2.45 3.56
CA ASP A 137 -13.10 2.36 3.14
C ASP A 137 -13.37 1.25 2.10
N LEU A 138 -12.34 0.61 1.56
CA LEU A 138 -12.46 -0.58 0.72
C LEU A 138 -12.45 -1.89 1.53
N ASN A 139 -12.06 -1.84 2.80
CA ASN A 139 -12.00 -3.02 3.64
C ASN A 139 -13.36 -3.28 4.32
N MET A 140 -13.94 -4.45 4.11
CA MET A 140 -15.22 -4.88 4.70
C MET A 140 -15.19 -5.03 6.23
N GLU A 141 -14.02 -5.18 6.83
CA GLU A 141 -13.85 -5.30 8.28
C GLU A 141 -13.76 -3.95 9.00
N ASN A 142 -13.82 -2.85 8.26
CA ASN A 142 -13.83 -1.53 8.85
C ASN A 142 -15.18 -1.28 9.56
N PRO A 143 -15.20 -0.90 10.86
CA PRO A 143 -16.42 -0.65 11.62
C PRO A 143 -17.27 0.52 11.10
N HIS A 144 -16.78 1.29 10.16
CA HIS A 144 -17.55 2.29 9.43
C HIS A 144 -17.71 1.85 7.96
N PRO A 145 -18.58 0.86 7.72
CA PRO A 145 -18.72 0.29 6.39
C PRO A 145 -19.52 1.22 5.48
N HIS A 146 -18.88 2.18 4.92
CA HIS A 146 -19.31 2.60 3.60
C HIS A 146 -18.80 1.52 2.63
N ILE A 147 -19.45 0.35 2.66
CA ILE A 147 -19.24 -0.68 1.67
C ILE A 147 -19.60 -0.02 0.35
N LEU A 148 -18.60 0.44 -0.36
CA LEU A 148 -18.79 0.93 -1.72
C LEU A 148 -19.25 -0.27 -2.54
N ASN A 149 -20.47 -0.21 -3.07
CA ASN A 149 -20.89 -1.14 -4.10
C ASN A 149 -19.98 -0.95 -5.33
N GLN A 150 -20.02 -1.86 -6.27
CA GLN A 150 -19.18 -1.81 -7.47
C GLN A 150 -19.24 -0.45 -8.20
N GLN A 151 -20.42 0.17 -8.24
CA GLN A 151 -20.63 1.46 -8.88
C GLN A 151 -19.95 2.59 -8.08
N GLN A 152 -20.13 2.64 -6.77
CA GLN A 152 -19.52 3.64 -5.91
C GLN A 152 -17.98 3.52 -5.90
N TRP A 153 -17.47 2.29 -5.96
CA TRP A 153 -16.02 2.06 -6.07
C TRP A 153 -15.49 2.58 -7.41
N SER A 154 -16.18 2.27 -8.52
CA SER A 154 -15.83 2.75 -9.85
C SER A 154 -15.80 4.28 -9.91
N GLU A 155 -16.80 4.95 -9.35
CA GLU A 155 -16.86 6.41 -9.29
C GLU A 155 -15.70 6.98 -8.46
N LYS A 156 -15.39 6.36 -7.33
CA LYS A 156 -14.26 6.77 -6.47
C LYS A 156 -12.93 6.55 -7.17
N TYR A 157 -12.76 5.40 -7.82
CA TYR A 157 -11.57 5.08 -8.59
C TYR A 157 -11.34 6.09 -9.73
N HIS A 158 -12.38 6.48 -10.46
CA HIS A 158 -12.29 7.50 -11.52
C HIS A 158 -11.95 8.90 -10.99
N LYS A 159 -12.43 9.27 -9.80
CA LYS A 159 -12.02 10.52 -9.16
C LYS A 159 -10.54 10.54 -8.80
N LEU A 160 -10.00 9.40 -8.39
CA LEU A 160 -8.59 9.24 -8.01
C LEU A 160 -7.68 9.10 -9.23
N ASN A 161 -8.22 8.60 -10.33
CA ASN A 161 -7.48 8.37 -11.57
C ASN A 161 -8.33 8.77 -12.79
N PRO A 162 -8.44 10.07 -13.08
CA PRO A 162 -9.30 10.58 -14.17
C PRO A 162 -8.84 10.15 -15.58
N GLU A 163 -7.59 9.70 -15.73
CA GLU A 163 -7.07 9.23 -17.02
C GLU A 163 -7.42 7.76 -17.33
N CYS A 164 -7.95 7.04 -16.34
CA CYS A 164 -8.33 5.65 -16.53
C CYS A 164 -9.75 5.54 -17.10
N THR A 165 -9.89 5.47 -18.41
CA THR A 165 -11.16 5.14 -19.07
C THR A 165 -11.45 3.65 -18.87
N TYR A 166 -12.34 3.35 -17.96
CA TYR A 166 -12.88 2.01 -17.78
C TYR A 166 -13.85 1.70 -18.93
N ASN A 167 -13.44 0.83 -19.84
CA ASN A 167 -14.31 0.34 -20.88
C ASN A 167 -15.30 -0.65 -20.26
N HIS A 168 -16.56 -0.22 -20.12
CA HIS A 168 -17.68 -1.02 -19.59
C HIS A 168 -18.20 -2.08 -20.60
N ASN A 169 -17.37 -2.55 -21.52
CA ASN A 169 -17.75 -3.57 -22.47
C ASN A 169 -17.25 -4.95 -22.05
N HIS A 170 -17.91 -5.50 -21.03
CA HIS A 170 -18.00 -6.95 -20.81
C HIS A 170 -19.21 -7.26 -19.94
#